data_1f43a770e1c6dbb6f6317c9c388b1568
#
_entry.id   1f43a770e1c6dbb6f6317c9c388b1568
#
_cell.length_a   1.000
_cell.length_b   1.000
_cell.length_c   1.000
_cell.angle_alpha   90.00
_cell.angle_beta   90.00
_cell.angle_gamma   90.00
#
_symmetry.space_group_name_H-M   'P 1'
#
loop_
_entity.id
_entity.type
_entity.pdbx_description
1 polymer ?
#
loop_
_entity_poly.entity_id
_entity_poly.type
_entity_poly.pdbx_seq_one_letter_code
_entity_poly.pdbx_strand_id
1 'polypeptide(L)'
;MNLVLIFRLADEWFGLKVDDIQEIVEAPELNYVPRAPESILGAMNFHGNVVPVLDLACYLGLGNQAYGERAVVLPIGQTVLAFGVTSIDRIVPLDSEMMLPCQQEEQKELHIGMLYNHEGQMVNMLDLPSLLGSLETI
;
A
#
# COMPACT_ATOMS: atom_id res chain seq x y z
N MET A 1 -19.36 -6.72 6.64
CA MET A 1 -18.23 -7.00 7.54
C MET A 1 -17.00 -6.25 7.04
N ASN A 2 -16.33 -5.51 7.93
CA ASN A 2 -15.12 -4.79 7.54
C ASN A 2 -13.91 -5.73 7.62
N LEU A 3 -13.14 -5.76 6.54
CA LEU A 3 -11.96 -6.61 6.43
C LEU A 3 -10.73 -5.75 6.23
N VAL A 4 -9.60 -6.23 6.75
CA VAL A 4 -8.29 -5.60 6.60
C VAL A 4 -7.35 -6.55 5.88
N LEU A 5 -6.67 -6.04 4.85
CA LEU A 5 -5.56 -6.74 4.22
C LEU A 5 -4.29 -6.39 4.97
N ILE A 6 -3.60 -7.41 5.48
CA ILE A 6 -2.31 -7.24 6.13
C ILE A 6 -1.22 -7.67 5.16
N PHE A 7 -0.26 -6.78 4.96
CA PHE A 7 0.86 -7.00 4.03
C PHE A 7 2.13 -6.42 4.62
N ARG A 8 3.25 -6.70 3.98
CA ARG A 8 4.55 -6.22 4.45
C ARG A 8 5.15 -5.25 3.46
N LEU A 9 5.81 -4.23 4.01
CA LEU A 9 6.70 -3.34 3.29
C LEU A 9 8.05 -3.45 3.97
N ALA A 10 9.02 -4.07 3.29
CA ALA A 10 10.30 -4.47 3.90
C ALA A 10 10.00 -5.37 5.11
N ASP A 11 10.44 -4.98 6.29
CA ASP A 11 10.27 -5.80 7.51
C ASP A 11 9.09 -5.34 8.36
N GLU A 12 8.29 -4.39 7.90
CA GLU A 12 7.22 -3.82 8.70
C GLU A 12 5.84 -4.23 8.20
N TRP A 13 4.90 -4.36 9.13
CA TRP A 13 3.53 -4.76 8.87
C TRP A 13 2.67 -3.54 8.59
N PHE A 14 1.92 -3.61 7.49
CA PHE A 14 1.00 -2.55 7.09
C PHE A 14 -0.37 -3.13 6.79
N GLY A 15 -1.37 -2.27 6.81
CA GLY A 15 -2.73 -2.69 6.53
C GLY A 15 -3.51 -1.66 5.74
N LEU A 16 -4.47 -2.17 4.97
CA LEU A 16 -5.45 -1.38 4.26
C LEU A 16 -6.81 -2.05 4.41
N LYS A 17 -7.86 -1.24 4.50
CA LYS A 17 -9.20 -1.79 4.47
C LYS A 17 -9.47 -2.39 3.10
N VAL A 18 -10.08 -3.56 3.06
CA VAL A 18 -10.36 -4.26 1.81
C VAL A 18 -11.27 -3.43 0.91
N ASP A 19 -12.15 -2.60 1.50
CA ASP A 19 -13.01 -1.70 0.73
C ASP A 19 -12.22 -0.67 -0.10
N ASP A 20 -10.96 -0.42 0.25
CA ASP A 20 -10.10 0.51 -0.48
C ASP A 20 -9.23 -0.19 -1.53
N ILE A 21 -9.48 -1.47 -1.79
CA ILE A 21 -8.68 -2.28 -2.71
C ILE A 21 -9.58 -2.83 -3.81
N GLN A 22 -9.12 -2.74 -5.05
CA GLN A 22 -9.80 -3.34 -6.19
C GLN A 22 -9.42 -4.80 -6.35
N GLU A 23 -8.12 -5.09 -6.37
CA GLU A 23 -7.61 -6.43 -6.63
C GLU A 23 -6.16 -6.54 -6.18
N ILE A 24 -5.71 -7.77 -5.90
CA ILE A 24 -4.31 -8.09 -5.66
C ILE A 24 -3.83 -8.88 -6.87
N VAL A 25 -2.74 -8.43 -7.49
CA VAL A 25 -2.17 -9.07 -8.67
C VAL A 25 -0.81 -9.65 -8.31
N GLU A 26 -0.62 -10.94 -8.60
CA GLU A 26 0.66 -11.61 -8.41
C GLU A 26 1.53 -11.50 -9.66
N ALA A 27 2.81 -11.20 -9.45
CA ALA A 27 3.82 -11.15 -10.49
C ALA A 27 3.36 -10.39 -11.75
N PRO A 28 2.90 -9.13 -11.60
CA PRO A 28 2.46 -8.38 -12.78
C PRO A 28 3.61 -8.14 -13.73
N GLU A 29 3.32 -8.20 -15.03
CA GLU A 29 4.30 -7.81 -16.03
C GLU A 29 4.40 -6.28 -16.04
N LEU A 30 5.59 -5.75 -15.73
CA LEU A 30 5.81 -4.32 -15.62
C LEU A 30 6.52 -3.81 -16.87
N ASN A 31 5.96 -2.76 -17.47
CA ASN A 31 6.53 -2.08 -18.60
C ASN A 31 7.22 -0.81 -18.14
N TYR A 32 8.40 -0.54 -18.67
CA TYR A 32 9.18 0.63 -18.31
C TYR A 32 8.44 1.92 -18.67
N VAL A 33 8.44 2.87 -17.73
CA VAL A 33 7.85 4.20 -17.95
C VAL A 33 8.99 5.22 -18.01
N PRO A 34 9.29 5.81 -19.18
CA PRO A 34 10.36 6.80 -19.30
C PRO A 34 10.14 8.00 -18.38
N ARG A 35 11.20 8.45 -17.72
CA ARG A 35 11.20 9.64 -16.86
C ARG A 35 10.27 9.58 -15.67
N ALA A 36 9.81 8.39 -15.30
CA ALA A 36 9.02 8.24 -14.08
C ALA A 36 9.90 8.42 -12.83
N PRO A 37 9.32 8.86 -11.71
CA PRO A 37 10.07 8.92 -10.45
C PRO A 37 10.67 7.56 -10.09
N GLU A 38 11.75 7.57 -9.30
CA GLU A 38 12.45 6.36 -8.89
C GLU A 38 11.55 5.33 -8.22
N SER A 39 10.53 5.78 -7.50
CA SER A 39 9.61 4.89 -6.80
C SER A 39 8.60 4.22 -7.71
N ILE A 40 8.50 4.60 -8.98
CA ILE A 40 7.62 3.93 -9.94
C ILE A 40 8.38 2.75 -10.55
N LEU A 41 7.89 1.53 -10.28
CA LEU A 41 8.51 0.30 -10.79
C LEU A 41 8.26 0.10 -12.29
N GLY A 42 7.15 0.60 -12.77
CA GLY A 42 6.71 0.46 -14.15
C GLY A 42 5.21 0.59 -14.23
N ALA A 43 4.63 0.21 -15.36
CA ALA A 43 3.19 0.20 -15.54
C ALA A 43 2.74 -1.19 -15.96
N MET A 44 1.60 -1.62 -15.46
CA MET A 44 0.99 -2.89 -15.82
C MET A 44 -0.31 -2.66 -16.57
N ASN A 45 -0.70 -3.65 -17.36
CA ASN A 45 -2.03 -3.67 -17.98
C ASN A 45 -2.98 -4.39 -17.03
N PHE A 46 -3.98 -3.66 -16.56
CA PHE A 46 -4.99 -4.20 -15.66
C PHE A 46 -6.36 -4.04 -16.32
N HIS A 47 -6.91 -5.14 -16.85
CA HIS A 47 -8.20 -5.15 -17.54
C HIS A 47 -8.36 -4.04 -18.58
N GLY A 48 -7.31 -3.85 -19.39
CA GLY A 48 -7.29 -2.83 -20.44
C GLY A 48 -6.86 -1.44 -20.00
N ASN A 49 -6.61 -1.23 -18.70
CA ASN A 49 -6.13 0.03 -18.16
C ASN A 49 -4.64 -0.03 -17.91
N VAL A 50 -3.94 1.05 -18.25
CA VAL A 50 -2.50 1.18 -17.94
C VAL A 50 -2.40 1.75 -16.54
N VAL A 51 -1.88 0.94 -15.61
CA VAL A 51 -1.82 1.30 -14.18
C VAL A 51 -0.36 1.38 -13.74
N PRO A 52 0.10 2.56 -13.29
CA PRO A 52 1.45 2.65 -12.73
C PRO A 52 1.54 1.91 -11.41
N VAL A 53 2.67 1.27 -11.16
CA VAL A 53 2.93 0.51 -9.94
C VAL A 53 3.99 1.24 -9.13
N LEU A 54 3.58 1.74 -7.97
CA LEU A 54 4.45 2.46 -7.04
C LEU A 54 5.10 1.48 -6.09
N ASP A 55 6.44 1.52 -5.99
CA ASP A 55 7.15 0.78 -4.95
C ASP A 55 6.91 1.49 -3.62
N LEU A 56 5.95 1.01 -2.86
CA LEU A 56 5.49 1.71 -1.67
C LEU A 56 6.58 1.76 -0.59
N ALA A 57 7.35 0.69 -0.41
CA ALA A 57 8.45 0.70 0.56
C ALA A 57 9.49 1.76 0.19
N CYS A 58 9.84 1.86 -1.08
CA CYS A 58 10.78 2.87 -1.55
C CYS A 58 10.21 4.28 -1.34
N TYR A 59 8.96 4.51 -1.70
CA TYR A 59 8.33 5.81 -1.57
C TYR A 59 8.27 6.28 -0.11
N LEU A 60 8.02 5.37 0.80
CA LEU A 60 7.95 5.69 2.24
C LEU A 60 9.34 5.71 2.90
N GLY A 61 10.40 5.42 2.17
CA GLY A 61 11.75 5.43 2.73
C GLY A 61 12.07 4.22 3.60
N LEU A 62 11.37 3.12 3.42
CA LEU A 62 11.57 1.90 4.22
C LEU A 62 12.62 0.96 3.63
N GLY A 63 13.07 1.20 2.40
CA GLY A 63 14.10 0.40 1.77
C GLY A 63 13.93 0.31 0.27
N ASN A 64 15.04 -0.01 -0.40
CA ASN A 64 15.08 -0.27 -1.83
C ASN A 64 15.06 -1.78 -2.05
N GLN A 65 14.56 -2.23 -3.20
CA GLN A 65 14.53 -3.65 -3.56
C GLN A 65 13.67 -4.51 -2.62
N ALA A 66 12.70 -3.89 -1.96
CA ALA A 66 11.77 -4.61 -1.09
C ALA A 66 10.54 -5.14 -1.83
N TYR A 67 10.40 -4.80 -3.12
CA TYR A 67 9.26 -5.24 -3.92
C TYR A 67 9.31 -6.76 -4.14
N GLY A 68 8.22 -7.44 -3.76
CA GLY A 68 8.11 -8.90 -3.82
C GLY A 68 7.16 -9.40 -4.89
N GLU A 69 6.99 -8.64 -5.97
CA GLU A 69 6.17 -9.01 -7.11
C GLU A 69 4.69 -9.23 -6.76
N ARG A 70 4.18 -8.37 -5.87
CA ARG A 70 2.75 -8.32 -5.54
C ARG A 70 2.28 -6.87 -5.69
N ALA A 71 1.18 -6.67 -6.38
CA ALA A 71 0.60 -5.35 -6.57
C ALA A 71 -0.80 -5.28 -5.99
N VAL A 72 -1.05 -4.25 -5.19
CA VAL A 72 -2.37 -3.98 -4.61
C VAL A 72 -2.98 -2.86 -5.45
N VAL A 73 -3.98 -3.18 -6.25
CA VAL A 73 -4.60 -2.23 -7.18
C VAL A 73 -5.71 -1.48 -6.47
N LEU A 74 -5.65 -0.15 -6.53
CA LEU A 74 -6.68 0.72 -5.96
C LEU A 74 -7.88 0.81 -6.92
N PRO A 75 -9.08 1.16 -6.42
CA PRO A 75 -10.26 1.28 -7.29
C PRO A 75 -10.02 2.31 -8.41
N ILE A 76 -10.12 1.85 -9.66
CA ILE A 76 -9.74 2.63 -10.85
C ILE A 76 -10.60 3.88 -11.04
N GLY A 77 -11.84 3.87 -10.56
CA GLY A 77 -12.73 5.02 -10.71
C GLY A 77 -12.29 6.28 -9.96
N GLN A 78 -11.38 6.15 -9.01
CA GLN A 78 -10.92 7.27 -8.17
C GLN A 78 -9.46 7.62 -8.44
N THR A 79 -8.60 6.61 -8.51
CA THR A 79 -7.17 6.80 -8.70
C THR A 79 -6.63 5.65 -9.54
N VAL A 80 -5.86 5.96 -10.59
CA VAL A 80 -5.25 4.92 -11.41
C VAL A 80 -3.86 4.64 -10.86
N LEU A 81 -3.79 3.73 -9.90
CA LEU A 81 -2.54 3.44 -9.19
C LEU A 81 -2.59 2.06 -8.56
N ALA A 82 -1.45 1.40 -8.50
CA ALA A 82 -1.27 0.18 -7.71
C ALA A 82 -0.04 0.34 -6.83
N PHE A 83 -0.06 -0.30 -5.67
CA PHE A 83 1.07 -0.34 -4.76
C PHE A 83 1.81 -1.66 -4.92
N GLY A 84 3.09 -1.60 -5.29
CA GLY A 84 3.97 -2.76 -5.22
C GLY A 84 4.37 -2.96 -3.77
N VAL A 85 4.16 -4.16 -3.25
CA VAL A 85 4.44 -4.47 -1.85
C VAL A 85 5.39 -5.66 -1.75
N THR A 86 5.97 -5.88 -0.57
CA THR A 86 6.93 -6.95 -0.37
C THR A 86 6.25 -8.31 -0.36
N SER A 87 5.19 -8.47 0.41
CA SER A 87 4.43 -9.71 0.46
C SER A 87 3.03 -9.45 0.99
N ILE A 88 2.12 -10.34 0.66
CA ILE A 88 0.75 -10.32 1.20
C ILE A 88 0.70 -11.36 2.31
N ASP A 89 0.21 -10.98 3.47
CA ASP A 89 0.11 -11.91 4.59
C ASP A 89 -1.27 -12.56 4.66
N ARG A 90 -2.31 -11.77 5.00
CA ARG A 90 -3.65 -12.33 5.17
C ARG A 90 -4.71 -11.23 5.17
N ILE A 91 -5.96 -11.66 5.07
CA ILE A 91 -7.12 -10.78 5.25
C ILE A 91 -7.79 -11.20 6.55
N VAL A 92 -8.06 -10.23 7.43
CA VAL A 92 -8.65 -10.47 8.73
C VAL A 92 -9.85 -9.54 8.97
N PRO A 93 -10.81 -9.97 9.80
CA PRO A 93 -11.88 -9.07 10.22
C PRO A 93 -11.32 -7.89 11.01
N LEU A 94 -11.85 -6.71 10.77
CA LEU A 94 -11.47 -5.51 11.50
C LEU A 94 -12.19 -5.48 12.85
N ASP A 95 -11.43 -5.47 13.93
CA ASP A 95 -11.94 -5.26 15.27
C ASP A 95 -11.59 -3.82 15.67
N SER A 96 -12.59 -2.94 15.67
CA SER A 96 -12.37 -1.52 15.94
C SER A 96 -11.83 -1.26 17.35
N GLU A 97 -12.05 -2.16 18.29
CA GLU A 97 -11.52 -2.00 19.65
C GLU A 97 -9.99 -2.18 19.70
N MET A 98 -9.43 -2.82 18.68
CA MET A 98 -7.98 -3.02 18.58
C MET A 98 -7.28 -1.93 17.78
N MET A 99 -8.01 -0.89 17.38
CA MET A 99 -7.45 0.25 16.66
C MET A 99 -6.97 1.29 17.68
N LEU A 100 -5.74 1.76 17.50
CA LEU A 100 -5.12 2.76 18.36
C LEU A 100 -4.74 3.98 17.52
N PRO A 101 -4.93 5.19 18.07
CA PRO A 101 -4.51 6.39 17.33
C PRO A 101 -2.99 6.45 17.22
N CYS A 102 -2.53 6.94 16.07
CA CYS A 102 -1.11 7.19 15.85
C CYS A 102 -0.74 8.53 16.47
N GLN A 103 0.20 8.55 17.42
CA GLN A 103 0.60 9.76 18.15
C GLN A 103 2.00 10.25 17.81
N GLN A 104 2.80 9.42 17.14
CA GLN A 104 4.18 9.78 16.82
C GLN A 104 4.25 10.51 15.47
N GLU A 105 5.00 11.61 15.44
CA GLU A 105 5.18 12.38 14.21
C GLU A 105 5.82 11.55 13.08
N GLU A 106 6.78 10.69 13.42
CA GLU A 106 7.43 9.83 12.45
C GLU A 106 6.44 8.94 11.72
N GLN A 107 5.45 8.41 12.43
CA GLN A 107 4.42 7.57 11.83
C GLN A 107 3.50 8.39 10.92
N LYS A 108 3.19 9.62 11.31
CA LYS A 108 2.38 10.49 10.47
C LYS A 108 3.10 10.87 9.18
N GLU A 109 4.41 11.03 9.23
CA GLU A 109 5.21 11.30 8.02
C GLU A 109 5.19 10.12 7.06
N LEU A 110 5.01 8.90 7.55
CA LEU A 110 4.86 7.70 6.75
C LEU A 110 3.41 7.45 6.31
N HIS A 111 2.53 8.43 6.50
CA HIS A 111 1.11 8.32 6.16
C HIS A 111 0.41 7.19 6.91
N ILE A 112 0.82 6.95 8.14
CA ILE A 112 0.18 5.98 9.03
C ILE A 112 -0.87 6.74 9.85
N GLY A 113 -2.15 6.36 9.67
CA GLY A 113 -3.24 7.02 10.36
C GLY A 113 -3.59 6.40 11.69
N MET A 114 -3.55 5.07 11.76
CA MET A 114 -3.91 4.30 12.95
C MET A 114 -2.96 3.12 13.08
N LEU A 115 -2.87 2.59 14.30
CA LEU A 115 -2.20 1.33 14.55
C LEU A 115 -3.26 0.29 14.86
N TYR A 116 -3.11 -0.90 14.33
CA TYR A 116 -4.04 -2.01 14.55
C TYR A 116 -3.29 -3.15 15.24
N ASN A 117 -3.76 -3.52 16.44
CA ASN A 117 -3.18 -4.64 17.15
C ASN A 117 -3.91 -5.92 16.74
N HIS A 118 -3.24 -6.72 15.91
CA HIS A 118 -3.77 -8.01 15.48
C HIS A 118 -3.00 -9.12 16.20
N GLU A 119 -3.63 -9.74 17.18
CA GLU A 119 -3.05 -10.85 17.94
C GLU A 119 -1.63 -10.55 18.47
N GLY A 120 -1.42 -9.33 18.96
CA GLY A 120 -0.14 -8.89 19.48
C GLY A 120 0.80 -8.30 18.44
N GLN A 121 0.45 -8.39 17.14
CA GLN A 121 1.25 -7.82 16.07
C GLN A 121 0.72 -6.42 15.75
N MET A 122 1.59 -5.42 15.82
CA MET A 122 1.20 -4.05 15.48
C MET A 122 1.26 -3.85 13.97
N VAL A 123 0.12 -3.50 13.41
CA VAL A 123 -0.05 -3.26 11.97
C VAL A 123 -0.23 -1.76 11.75
N ASN A 124 0.56 -1.18 10.87
CA ASN A 124 0.49 0.23 10.53
C ASN A 124 -0.59 0.44 9.47
N MET A 125 -1.72 1.03 9.85
CA MET A 125 -2.81 1.27 8.92
C MET A 125 -2.52 2.53 8.10
N LEU A 126 -2.46 2.39 6.78
CA LEU A 126 -2.20 3.52 5.90
C LEU A 126 -3.39 4.46 5.84
N ASP A 127 -3.10 5.75 5.88
CA ASP A 127 -4.08 6.81 5.62
C ASP A 127 -4.01 7.10 4.11
N LEU A 128 -4.89 6.47 3.34
CA LEU A 128 -4.89 6.62 1.88
C LEU A 128 -5.07 8.07 1.42
N PRO A 129 -6.02 8.85 1.95
CA PRO A 129 -6.13 10.25 1.52
C PRO A 129 -4.84 11.04 1.70
N SER A 130 -4.15 10.84 2.83
CA SER A 130 -2.88 11.50 3.09
C SER A 130 -1.81 11.05 2.09
N LEU A 131 -1.69 9.75 1.87
CA LEU A 131 -0.70 9.19 0.97
C LEU A 131 -0.95 9.64 -0.48
N LEU A 132 -2.18 9.54 -0.96
CA LEU A 132 -2.52 9.94 -2.31
C LEU A 132 -2.35 11.44 -2.52
N GLY A 133 -2.66 12.24 -1.50
CA GLY A 133 -2.43 13.68 -1.55
C GLY A 133 -0.96 14.03 -1.72
N SER A 134 -0.07 13.27 -1.06
CA SER A 134 1.37 13.51 -1.19
C SER A 134 1.87 13.20 -2.60
N LEU A 135 1.27 12.23 -3.28
CA LEU A 135 1.65 11.86 -4.63
C LEU A 135 1.26 12.91 -5.67
N GLU A 136 0.23 13.70 -5.41
CA GLU A 136 -0.22 14.76 -6.31
C GLU A 136 0.76 15.93 -6.40
N THR A 137 1.68 16.04 -5.44
CA THR A 137 2.66 17.14 -5.41
C THR A 137 3.97 16.79 -6.12
N ILE A 138 4.07 15.61 -6.69
CA ILE A 138 5.28 15.16 -7.39
C ILE A 138 5.30 15.64 -8.84
#